data_898acd3775134b08aa0796b8d8671765
#
_entry.id   898acd3775134b08aa0796b8d8671765
#
_cell.length_a   1.000
_cell.length_b   1.000
_cell.length_c   1.000
_cell.angle_alpha   90.00
_cell.angle_beta   90.00
_cell.angle_gamma   90.00
#
_symmetry.space_group_name_H-M   'P 1'
#
loop_
_entity.id
_entity.type
_entity.pdbx_description
1 polymer ?
#
loop_
_entity_poly.entity_id
_entity_poly.type
_entity_poly.pdbx_seq_one_letter_code
_entity_poly.pdbx_strand_id
1 'polypeptide(L)'
;MENKLPFYMAYPVPLLYNDDRNARRDYDYMKSIYPDTAKRVLPYMEEECDRMEYDGSMMYDEYPDRLQLRLMCRRIYDKAEKEEENPGAWLMDLIEVMTYQELCRRRVEHREIRKKIILIYKRASGKKSSTSPSCMLYCAMIIIVFK
;
A
#
# COMPACT_ATOMS: atom_id res chain seq x y z
N MET A 1 -23.48 -23.54 -35.31
CA MET A 1 -22.02 -23.35 -35.35
C MET A 1 -21.59 -22.93 -33.94
N GLU A 2 -20.99 -23.85 -33.19
CA GLU A 2 -20.45 -23.54 -31.86
C GLU A 2 -19.19 -22.68 -32.05
N ASN A 3 -19.25 -21.41 -31.64
CA ASN A 3 -18.09 -20.54 -31.58
C ASN A 3 -17.15 -21.07 -30.49
N LYS A 4 -16.26 -22.01 -30.84
CA LYS A 4 -15.18 -22.43 -29.97
C LYS A 4 -14.21 -21.26 -29.82
N LEU A 5 -14.20 -20.65 -28.64
CA LEU A 5 -13.19 -19.65 -28.30
C LEU A 5 -11.78 -20.25 -28.41
N PRO A 6 -10.81 -19.46 -28.88
CA PRO A 6 -9.41 -19.88 -28.88
C PRO A 6 -8.98 -20.34 -27.48
N PHE A 7 -8.06 -21.31 -27.40
CA PHE A 7 -7.60 -21.92 -26.15
C PHE A 7 -7.19 -20.89 -25.08
N TYR A 8 -6.52 -19.81 -25.47
CA TYR A 8 -6.10 -18.74 -24.57
C TYR A 8 -7.27 -17.88 -24.01
N MET A 9 -8.45 -17.95 -24.63
CA MET A 9 -9.67 -17.30 -24.11
C MET A 9 -10.56 -18.25 -23.34
N ALA A 10 -10.47 -19.57 -23.60
CA ALA A 10 -11.29 -20.59 -22.94
C ALA A 10 -10.77 -20.92 -21.51
N TYR A 11 -9.50 -20.75 -21.28
CA TYR A 11 -8.88 -20.90 -19.97
C TYR A 11 -8.34 -19.55 -19.54
N PRO A 12 -9.05 -18.80 -18.69
CA PRO A 12 -8.42 -17.71 -17.97
C PRO A 12 -7.29 -18.35 -17.16
N VAL A 13 -6.08 -18.35 -17.70
CA VAL A 13 -4.89 -18.62 -16.93
C VAL A 13 -5.01 -17.69 -15.73
N PRO A 14 -5.12 -18.18 -14.48
CA PRO A 14 -5.03 -17.31 -13.34
C PRO A 14 -3.69 -16.62 -13.52
N LEU A 15 -3.77 -15.36 -13.94
CA LEU A 15 -2.58 -14.57 -14.21
C LEU A 15 -1.77 -14.65 -12.94
N LEU A 16 -0.61 -15.28 -13.02
CA LEU A 16 0.39 -15.34 -11.94
C LEU A 16 0.74 -13.97 -11.38
N TYR A 17 0.26 -12.92 -12.02
CA TYR A 17 0.33 -11.51 -11.65
C TYR A 17 -0.51 -11.11 -10.43
N ASN A 18 -1.40 -11.97 -9.94
CA ASN A 18 -2.14 -11.75 -8.69
C ASN A 18 -1.45 -12.39 -7.47
N ASP A 19 -0.21 -12.84 -7.62
CA ASP A 19 0.56 -13.30 -6.47
C ASP A 19 1.19 -12.07 -5.78
N ASP A 20 0.62 -11.69 -4.65
CA ASP A 20 1.13 -10.59 -3.81
C ASP A 20 2.62 -10.75 -3.48
N ARG A 21 3.13 -11.99 -3.45
CA ARG A 21 4.55 -12.28 -3.20
C ARG A 21 5.44 -11.88 -4.37
N ASN A 22 4.96 -12.07 -5.60
CA ASN A 22 5.69 -11.64 -6.79
C ASN A 22 5.72 -10.12 -6.86
N ALA A 23 4.59 -9.46 -6.63
CA ALA A 23 4.52 -8.00 -6.60
C ALA A 23 5.45 -7.38 -5.54
N ARG A 24 5.56 -8.00 -4.36
CA ARG A 24 6.52 -7.56 -3.32
C ARG A 24 7.97 -7.76 -3.75
N ARG A 25 8.31 -8.92 -4.32
CA ARG A 25 9.67 -9.19 -4.82
C ARG A 25 10.08 -8.21 -5.92
N ASP A 26 9.17 -7.94 -6.86
CA ASP A 26 9.41 -6.97 -7.93
C ASP A 26 9.66 -5.58 -7.35
N TYR A 27 8.87 -5.19 -6.36
CA TYR A 27 9.02 -3.91 -5.68
C TYR A 27 10.35 -3.81 -4.90
N ASP A 28 10.72 -4.83 -4.16
CA ASP A 28 12.00 -4.91 -3.43
C ASP A 28 13.19 -4.87 -4.40
N TYR A 29 13.08 -5.58 -5.52
CA TYR A 29 14.08 -5.52 -6.57
C TYR A 29 14.20 -4.09 -7.14
N MET A 30 13.09 -3.43 -7.47
CA MET A 30 13.11 -2.06 -7.98
C MET A 30 13.75 -1.08 -6.97
N LYS A 31 13.45 -1.24 -5.67
CA LYS A 31 14.12 -0.44 -4.62
C LYS A 31 15.64 -0.67 -4.60
N SER A 32 16.10 -1.89 -4.84
CA SER A 32 17.53 -2.22 -4.82
C SER A 32 18.34 -1.50 -5.90
N ILE A 33 17.70 -1.13 -7.01
CA ILE A 33 18.33 -0.41 -8.13
C ILE A 33 18.11 1.11 -8.11
N TYR A 34 17.49 1.64 -7.05
CA TYR A 34 17.33 3.09 -6.90
C TYR A 34 18.68 3.81 -6.88
N PRO A 35 18.74 5.07 -7.35
CA PRO A 35 19.90 5.92 -7.16
C PRO A 35 20.29 6.07 -5.68
N ASP A 36 21.56 6.32 -5.39
CA ASP A 36 22.08 6.41 -4.02
C ASP A 36 21.37 7.48 -3.18
N THR A 37 21.02 8.60 -3.78
CA THR A 37 20.23 9.66 -3.11
C THR A 37 18.86 9.16 -2.69
N ALA A 38 18.14 8.46 -3.56
CA ALA A 38 16.84 7.87 -3.24
C ALA A 38 16.97 6.79 -2.16
N LYS A 39 18.04 5.98 -2.18
CA LYS A 39 18.30 4.96 -1.14
C LYS A 39 18.52 5.58 0.24
N ARG A 40 19.17 6.75 0.32
CA ARG A 40 19.35 7.47 1.61
C ARG A 40 18.04 8.02 2.16
N VAL A 41 17.17 8.50 1.29
CA VAL A 41 15.85 9.03 1.66
C VAL A 41 14.87 7.92 2.09
N LEU A 42 15.01 6.72 1.50
CA LEU A 42 14.08 5.61 1.65
C LEU A 42 13.73 5.26 3.10
N PRO A 43 14.70 5.07 4.04
CA PRO A 43 14.39 4.69 5.41
C PRO A 43 13.58 5.76 6.16
N TYR A 44 13.85 7.01 5.92
CA TYR A 44 13.09 8.12 6.55
C TYR A 44 11.66 8.21 6.03
N MET A 45 11.49 7.95 4.73
CA MET A 45 10.18 7.90 4.10
C MET A 45 9.37 6.71 4.63
N GLU A 46 9.98 5.53 4.73
CA GLU A 46 9.31 4.33 5.26
C GLU A 46 8.90 4.53 6.72
N GLU A 47 9.78 5.08 7.57
CA GLU A 47 9.48 5.39 8.97
C GLU A 47 8.27 6.34 9.12
N GLU A 48 8.20 7.39 8.30
CA GLU A 48 7.06 8.32 8.36
C GLU A 48 5.78 7.68 7.82
N CYS A 49 5.87 6.83 6.80
CA CYS A 49 4.74 6.05 6.30
C CYS A 49 4.24 5.05 7.34
N ASP A 50 5.14 4.33 8.02
CA ASP A 50 4.80 3.38 9.08
C ASP A 50 4.10 4.06 10.26
N ARG A 51 4.56 5.27 10.62
CA ARG A 51 3.91 6.09 11.64
C ARG A 51 2.47 6.47 11.29
N MET A 52 2.18 6.61 10.00
CA MET A 52 0.84 6.92 9.50
C MET A 52 -0.02 5.69 9.24
N GLU A 53 0.53 4.47 9.37
CA GLU A 53 -0.17 3.22 9.10
C GLU A 53 -0.95 2.75 10.32
N TYR A 54 -2.07 3.43 10.59
CA TYR A 54 -3.03 3.03 11.62
C TYR A 54 -4.47 3.12 11.11
N ASP A 55 -5.37 2.42 11.78
CA ASP A 55 -6.78 2.38 11.38
C ASP A 55 -7.43 3.76 11.57
N GLY A 56 -8.09 4.28 10.52
CA GLY A 56 -8.62 5.66 10.52
C GLY A 56 -7.61 6.75 10.17
N SER A 57 -6.40 6.38 9.72
CA SER A 57 -5.42 7.37 9.24
C SER A 57 -5.90 8.05 7.97
N MET A 58 -5.59 9.34 7.84
CA MET A 58 -5.81 10.12 6.63
C MET A 58 -5.15 9.50 5.38
N MET A 59 -4.14 8.66 5.57
CA MET A 59 -3.48 7.93 4.49
C MET A 59 -4.46 7.09 3.68
N TYR A 60 -5.54 6.59 4.32
CA TYR A 60 -6.54 5.74 3.70
C TYR A 60 -7.79 6.48 3.25
N ASP A 61 -7.89 7.80 3.50
CA ASP A 61 -8.99 8.62 3.02
C ASP A 61 -9.06 8.64 1.50
N GLU A 62 -10.25 8.81 0.95
CA GLU A 62 -10.42 8.91 -0.50
C GLU A 62 -9.60 10.05 -1.07
N TYR A 63 -9.61 11.20 -0.41
CA TYR A 63 -8.84 12.40 -0.74
C TYR A 63 -8.02 12.84 0.46
N PRO A 64 -6.75 12.36 0.60
CA PRO A 64 -5.88 12.79 1.69
C PRO A 64 -5.65 14.30 1.68
N ASP A 65 -5.60 14.91 2.86
CA ASP A 65 -5.36 16.34 2.98
C ASP A 65 -3.96 16.70 2.47
N ARG A 66 -3.92 17.59 1.50
CA ARG A 66 -2.68 18.07 0.86
C ARG A 66 -1.72 18.72 1.86
N LEU A 67 -2.24 19.45 2.85
CA LEU A 67 -1.41 20.09 3.87
C LEU A 67 -0.69 19.05 4.73
N GLN A 68 -1.42 18.04 5.18
CA GLN A 68 -0.86 16.94 5.96
C GLN A 68 0.21 16.17 5.19
N LEU A 69 0.00 15.92 3.90
CA LEU A 69 0.99 15.28 3.02
C LEU A 69 2.26 16.13 2.92
N ARG A 70 2.13 17.44 2.73
CA ARG A 70 3.28 18.34 2.71
C ARG A 70 4.04 18.40 4.03
N LEU A 71 3.33 18.41 5.16
CA LEU A 71 3.96 18.36 6.48
C LEU A 71 4.72 17.04 6.69
N MET A 72 4.19 15.93 6.19
CA MET A 72 4.86 14.64 6.19
C MET A 72 6.15 14.69 5.37
N CYS A 73 6.09 15.18 4.13
CA CYS A 73 7.28 15.32 3.28
C CYS A 73 8.32 16.27 3.91
N ARG A 74 7.86 17.33 4.60
CA ARG A 74 8.77 18.25 5.30
C ARG A 74 9.52 17.56 6.43
N ARG A 75 8.85 16.71 7.22
CA ARG A 75 9.51 15.92 8.28
C ARG A 75 10.56 14.95 7.72
N ILE A 76 10.28 14.35 6.57
CA ILE A 76 11.25 13.49 5.86
C ILE A 76 12.45 14.33 5.40
N TYR A 77 12.18 15.49 4.80
CA TYR A 77 13.21 16.42 4.35
C TYR A 77 14.15 16.84 5.48
N ASP A 78 13.60 17.26 6.62
CA ASP A 78 14.37 17.72 7.78
C ASP A 78 15.32 16.64 8.36
N LYS A 79 15.00 15.35 8.11
CA LYS A 79 15.86 14.21 8.46
C LYS A 79 16.89 13.94 7.36
N ALA A 80 16.48 13.89 6.11
CA ALA A 80 17.32 13.55 4.98
C ALA A 80 18.36 14.65 4.66
N GLU A 81 18.03 15.93 4.87
CA GLU A 81 18.89 17.07 4.65
C GLU A 81 20.23 16.96 5.42
N LYS A 82 20.20 16.31 6.59
CA LYS A 82 21.39 16.15 7.44
C LYS A 82 22.44 15.20 6.84
N GLU A 83 22.01 14.33 5.93
CA GLU A 83 22.88 13.33 5.28
C GLU A 83 23.31 13.75 3.87
N GLU A 84 22.71 14.81 3.33
CA GLU A 84 23.02 15.30 2.00
C GLU A 84 23.99 16.49 2.06
N GLU A 85 25.08 16.41 1.29
CA GLU A 85 26.09 17.47 1.22
C GLU A 85 25.57 18.76 0.56
N ASN A 86 24.65 18.62 -0.41
CA ASN A 86 24.08 19.73 -1.17
C ASN A 86 22.54 19.56 -1.34
N PRO A 87 21.76 19.74 -0.27
CA PRO A 87 20.32 19.68 -0.35
C PRO A 87 19.78 20.86 -1.17
N GLY A 88 19.26 20.57 -2.37
CA GLY A 88 18.62 21.55 -3.24
C GLY A 88 17.10 21.35 -3.29
N ALA A 89 16.40 22.19 -4.06
CA ALA A 89 14.95 22.05 -4.28
C ALA A 89 14.57 20.66 -4.82
N TRP A 90 15.46 20.04 -5.60
CA TRP A 90 15.30 18.70 -6.15
C TRP A 90 15.07 17.63 -5.07
N LEU A 91 15.66 17.79 -3.87
CA LEU A 91 15.51 16.80 -2.78
C LEU A 91 14.07 16.78 -2.27
N MET A 92 13.45 17.94 -2.13
CA MET A 92 12.04 18.02 -1.72
C MET A 92 11.12 17.42 -2.76
N ASP A 93 11.35 17.69 -4.04
CA ASP A 93 10.58 17.13 -5.15
C ASP A 93 10.72 15.60 -5.21
N LEU A 94 11.93 15.07 -5.02
CA LEU A 94 12.20 13.65 -4.95
C LEU A 94 11.44 13.01 -3.78
N ILE A 95 11.48 13.61 -2.59
CA ILE A 95 10.78 13.13 -1.40
C ILE A 95 9.26 13.11 -1.64
N GLU A 96 8.71 14.17 -2.23
CA GLU A 96 7.28 14.23 -2.53
C GLU A 96 6.86 13.09 -3.47
N VAL A 97 7.58 12.87 -4.56
CA VAL A 97 7.27 11.81 -5.52
C VAL A 97 7.37 10.43 -4.88
N MET A 98 8.46 10.15 -4.16
CA MET A 98 8.65 8.86 -3.50
C MET A 98 7.59 8.60 -2.45
N THR A 99 7.27 9.60 -1.61
CA THR A 99 6.26 9.49 -0.57
C THR A 99 4.87 9.23 -1.17
N TYR A 100 4.49 9.94 -2.22
CA TYR A 100 3.18 9.74 -2.85
C TYR A 100 3.07 8.37 -3.51
N GLN A 101 4.13 7.87 -4.13
CA GLN A 101 4.16 6.52 -4.69
C GLN A 101 4.02 5.45 -3.60
N GLU A 102 4.75 5.59 -2.50
CA GLU A 102 4.65 4.65 -1.38
C GLU A 102 3.26 4.67 -0.74
N LEU A 103 2.68 5.83 -0.53
CA LEU A 103 1.30 5.96 -0.05
C LEU A 103 0.30 5.29 -0.99
N CYS A 104 0.43 5.47 -2.30
CA CYS A 104 -0.42 4.79 -3.28
C CYS A 104 -0.29 3.27 -3.18
N ARG A 105 0.92 2.74 -3.07
CA ARG A 105 1.19 1.31 -2.91
C ARG A 105 0.50 0.75 -1.65
N ARG A 106 0.73 1.38 -0.49
CA ARG A 106 0.13 0.96 0.79
C ARG A 106 -1.39 1.03 0.77
N ARG A 107 -1.97 2.04 0.13
CA ARG A 107 -3.42 2.14 -0.07
C ARG A 107 -3.99 1.00 -0.90
N VAL A 108 -3.31 0.61 -1.96
CA VAL A 108 -3.71 -0.55 -2.78
C VAL A 108 -3.65 -1.83 -1.95
N GLU A 109 -2.54 -2.07 -1.28
CA GLU A 109 -2.32 -3.25 -0.43
C GLU A 109 -3.38 -3.34 0.68
N HIS A 110 -3.65 -2.23 1.38
CA HIS A 110 -4.70 -2.16 2.40
C HIS A 110 -6.10 -2.51 1.85
N ARG A 111 -6.45 -1.99 0.66
CA ARG A 111 -7.72 -2.33 0.00
C ARG A 111 -7.82 -3.81 -0.34
N GLU A 112 -6.74 -4.42 -0.82
CA GLU A 112 -6.71 -5.84 -1.15
C GLU A 112 -6.83 -6.72 0.11
N ILE A 113 -6.13 -6.37 1.19
CA ILE A 113 -6.27 -7.05 2.48
C ILE A 113 -7.72 -6.98 2.98
N ARG A 114 -8.33 -5.81 2.95
CA ARG A 114 -9.76 -5.64 3.34
C ARG A 114 -10.69 -6.49 2.50
N LYS A 115 -10.50 -6.55 1.19
CA LYS A 115 -11.30 -7.42 0.30
C LYS A 115 -11.14 -8.90 0.69
N LYS A 116 -9.91 -9.37 0.93
CA LYS A 116 -9.63 -10.74 1.35
C LYS A 116 -10.30 -11.08 2.67
N ILE A 117 -10.21 -10.21 3.67
CA ILE A 117 -10.85 -10.39 4.98
C ILE A 117 -12.38 -10.53 4.83
N ILE A 118 -13.01 -9.65 4.05
CA ILE A 118 -14.45 -9.69 3.80
C ILE A 118 -14.86 -11.01 3.13
N LEU A 119 -14.07 -11.49 2.16
CA LEU A 119 -14.35 -12.76 1.48
C LEU A 119 -14.23 -13.97 2.42
N ILE A 120 -13.20 -13.99 3.26
CA ILE A 120 -13.00 -15.04 4.27
C ILE A 120 -14.18 -15.05 5.25
N TYR A 121 -14.57 -13.88 5.75
CA TYR A 121 -15.69 -13.75 6.67
C TYR A 121 -17.00 -14.23 6.04
N LYS A 122 -17.31 -13.83 4.81
CA LYS A 122 -18.52 -14.28 4.09
C LYS A 122 -18.52 -15.80 3.90
N ARG A 123 -17.36 -16.40 3.65
CA ARG A 123 -17.23 -17.86 3.51
C ARG A 123 -17.42 -18.59 4.84
N ALA A 124 -16.87 -18.05 5.93
CA ALA A 124 -16.95 -18.62 7.27
C ALA A 124 -18.36 -18.47 7.88
N SER A 125 -19.03 -17.35 7.58
CA SER A 125 -20.33 -17.01 8.16
C SER A 125 -21.51 -17.79 7.57
N GLY A 126 -21.37 -18.52 6.47
CA GLY A 126 -22.36 -19.47 5.83
C GLY A 126 -23.86 -19.20 6.01
N LYS A 127 -24.24 -18.14 6.72
CA LYS A 127 -25.60 -17.72 7.06
C LYS A 127 -25.83 -16.26 6.63
N LYS A 128 -26.95 -16.06 5.94
CA LYS A 128 -27.53 -14.74 5.70
C LYS A 128 -27.73 -14.01 7.04
N SER A 129 -26.89 -13.06 7.35
CA SER A 129 -27.08 -12.14 8.46
C SER A 129 -26.85 -10.73 7.97
N SER A 130 -27.87 -9.90 8.10
CA SER A 130 -27.87 -8.47 7.86
C SER A 130 -27.13 -7.77 9.01
N THR A 131 -25.82 -7.93 9.08
CA THR A 131 -24.99 -7.27 10.10
C THR A 131 -24.21 -6.15 9.44
N SER A 132 -24.24 -4.96 10.05
CA SER A 132 -23.61 -3.76 9.50
C SER A 132 -22.09 -3.92 9.35
N PRO A 133 -21.47 -3.25 8.35
CA PRO A 133 -20.03 -3.36 8.06
C PRO A 133 -19.11 -3.00 9.23
N SER A 134 -19.60 -2.17 10.15
CA SER A 134 -18.83 -1.68 11.30
C SER A 134 -18.53 -2.76 12.34
N CYS A 135 -19.45 -3.72 12.54
CA CYS A 135 -19.25 -4.83 13.48
C CYS A 135 -18.28 -5.89 12.94
N MET A 136 -18.15 -5.98 11.61
CA MET A 136 -17.23 -6.92 10.93
C MET A 136 -15.75 -6.56 11.12
N LEU A 137 -15.42 -5.27 11.19
CA LEU A 137 -14.05 -4.79 11.39
C LEU A 137 -13.54 -5.11 12.79
N TYR A 138 -14.39 -5.04 13.81
CA TYR A 138 -14.00 -5.35 15.19
C TYR A 138 -13.62 -6.84 15.39
N CYS A 139 -14.36 -7.75 14.77
CA CYS A 139 -14.02 -9.18 14.84
C CYS A 139 -12.75 -9.54 14.08
N ALA A 140 -12.45 -8.88 12.97
CA ALA A 140 -11.24 -9.12 12.21
C ALA A 140 -9.97 -8.57 12.92
N MET A 141 -10.08 -7.44 13.64
CA MET A 141 -8.99 -6.90 14.45
C MET A 141 -8.58 -7.83 15.59
N ILE A 142 -9.53 -8.51 16.23
CA ILE A 142 -9.24 -9.46 17.33
C ILE A 142 -8.42 -10.65 16.83
N ILE A 143 -8.60 -11.10 15.60
CA ILE A 143 -7.89 -12.24 15.02
C ILE A 143 -6.44 -11.87 14.63
N ILE A 144 -6.19 -10.61 14.30
CA ILE A 144 -4.84 -10.14 13.89
C ILE A 144 -3.97 -9.84 15.12
N VAL A 145 -4.57 -9.42 16.24
CA VAL A 145 -3.83 -9.08 17.48
C VAL A 145 -3.42 -10.34 18.29
N PHE A 146 -4.07 -11.49 18.03
CA PHE A 146 -3.78 -12.75 18.74
C PHE A 146 -2.95 -13.76 17.91
N LYS A 147 -2.21 -13.32 16.92
CA LYS A 147 -1.27 -14.14 16.17
C LYS A 147 0.08 -13.44 16.05
#